data_a5dfc59859762aa6a65bcc5328901747
#
_entry.id   a5dfc59859762aa6a65bcc5328901747
#
_cell.length_a   1.000
_cell.length_b   1.000
_cell.length_c   1.000
_cell.angle_alpha   90.00
_cell.angle_beta   90.00
_cell.angle_gamma   90.00
#
_symmetry.space_group_name_H-M   'P 1'
#
loop_
_entity.id
_entity.type
_entity.pdbx_description
1 polymer ?
#
loop_
_entity_poly.entity_id
_entity_poly.type
_entity_poly.pdbx_seq_one_letter_code
_entity_poly.pdbx_strand_id
1 'polypeptide(L)'
;GIEYFPMGDIRNGIVHVVGPEQGRTQPGMTIVCGDSHTSTHGAFGALAHGIGTSEVEHVLATQTLRARKMSNMAVEVSGRLPEGVTAKDLALHIIGLIGTAPGQPEGGRLGSGRDLLEDALFRR
;
A
#
# COMPACT_ATOMS: atom_id res chain seq x y z
N GLY A 1 -7.82 -27.09 -6.28
CA GLY A 1 -6.49 -27.14 -5.67
C GLY A 1 -5.86 -25.75 -5.61
N ILE A 2 -4.91 -25.56 -4.72
CA ILE A 2 -4.15 -24.32 -4.61
C ILE A 2 -2.92 -24.45 -5.52
N GLU A 3 -2.66 -23.44 -6.34
CA GLU A 3 -1.45 -23.39 -7.14
C GLU A 3 -0.27 -23.02 -6.23
N TYR A 4 0.82 -23.74 -6.35
CA TYR A 4 2.00 -23.59 -5.52
C TYR A 4 3.25 -23.47 -6.38
N PHE A 5 4.09 -22.48 -6.09
CA PHE A 5 5.38 -22.27 -6.74
C PHE A 5 6.50 -22.58 -5.75
N PRO A 6 7.09 -23.79 -5.80
CA PRO A 6 8.13 -24.16 -4.87
C PRO A 6 9.42 -23.37 -5.08
N MET A 7 10.32 -23.48 -4.11
CA MET A 7 11.68 -22.93 -4.25
C MET A 7 12.35 -23.54 -5.50
N GLY A 8 12.91 -22.69 -6.35
CA GLY A 8 13.49 -23.07 -7.64
C GLY A 8 12.52 -23.00 -8.83
N ASP A 9 11.22 -22.82 -8.63
CA ASP A 9 10.30 -22.48 -9.72
C ASP A 9 10.55 -21.01 -10.12
N ILE A 10 10.68 -20.75 -11.43
CA ILE A 10 10.91 -19.40 -11.94
C ILE A 10 9.78 -18.41 -11.56
N ARG A 11 8.61 -18.91 -11.26
CA ARG A 11 7.46 -18.13 -10.82
C ARG A 11 7.42 -17.90 -9.32
N ASN A 12 8.34 -18.51 -8.55
CA ASN A 12 8.42 -18.31 -7.11
C ASN A 12 8.86 -16.87 -6.80
N GLY A 13 8.21 -16.24 -5.84
CA GLY A 13 8.54 -14.90 -5.39
C GLY A 13 7.57 -14.38 -4.34
N ILE A 14 7.82 -13.18 -3.88
CA ILE A 14 6.91 -12.47 -2.97
C ILE A 14 5.58 -12.19 -3.67
N VAL A 15 4.48 -12.30 -2.95
CA VAL A 15 3.12 -12.12 -3.48
C VAL A 15 2.91 -10.77 -4.18
N HIS A 16 3.60 -9.72 -3.71
CA HIS A 16 3.50 -8.36 -4.29
C HIS A 16 4.13 -8.25 -5.69
N VAL A 17 4.96 -9.20 -6.07
CA VAL A 17 5.53 -9.33 -7.42
C VAL A 17 4.76 -10.40 -8.19
N VAL A 18 4.63 -11.59 -7.63
CA VAL A 18 3.98 -12.73 -8.29
C VAL A 18 2.52 -12.43 -8.63
N GLY A 19 1.80 -11.78 -7.72
CA GLY A 19 0.40 -11.43 -7.93
C GLY A 19 0.18 -10.59 -9.20
N PRO A 20 0.83 -9.42 -9.32
CA PRO A 20 0.75 -8.59 -10.52
C PRO A 20 1.32 -9.25 -11.77
N GLU A 21 2.51 -9.84 -11.70
CA GLU A 21 3.19 -10.43 -12.86
C GLU A 21 2.43 -11.61 -13.45
N GLN A 22 1.75 -12.39 -12.62
CA GLN A 22 0.90 -13.51 -13.04
C GLN A 22 -0.53 -13.06 -13.42
N GLY A 23 -0.81 -11.75 -13.39
CA GLY A 23 -2.14 -11.21 -13.66
C GLY A 23 -3.20 -11.60 -12.62
N ARG A 24 -2.79 -11.98 -11.42
CA ARG A 24 -3.70 -12.38 -10.34
C ARG A 24 -4.20 -11.22 -9.52
N THR A 25 -3.45 -10.12 -9.47
CA THR A 25 -3.91 -8.86 -8.90
C THR A 25 -4.71 -8.09 -9.94
N GLN A 26 -5.98 -7.90 -9.70
CA GLN A 26 -6.91 -7.24 -10.63
C GLN A 26 -7.61 -6.05 -9.96
N PRO A 27 -8.01 -5.03 -10.73
CA PRO A 27 -8.82 -3.94 -10.21
C PRO A 27 -10.12 -4.44 -9.56
N GLY A 28 -10.49 -3.82 -8.44
CA GLY A 28 -11.70 -4.16 -7.70
C GLY A 28 -11.59 -5.38 -6.77
N MET A 29 -10.46 -6.07 -6.77
CA MET A 29 -10.22 -7.17 -5.81
C MET A 29 -9.97 -6.63 -4.41
N THR A 30 -10.34 -7.42 -3.40
CA THR A 30 -9.87 -7.25 -2.02
C THR A 30 -8.73 -8.23 -1.78
N ILE A 31 -7.58 -7.72 -1.35
CA ILE A 31 -6.37 -8.51 -1.11
C ILE A 31 -5.91 -8.27 0.31
N VAL A 32 -5.73 -9.36 1.07
CA VAL A 32 -5.14 -9.30 2.41
C VAL A 32 -3.99 -10.31 2.51
N CYS A 33 -2.95 -9.93 3.22
CA CYS A 33 -1.77 -10.75 3.40
C CYS A 33 -1.07 -10.38 4.71
N GLY A 34 -0.36 -11.31 5.31
CA GLY A 34 0.43 -11.09 6.53
C GLY A 34 1.71 -10.28 6.32
N ASP A 35 1.78 -9.47 5.28
CA ASP A 35 2.92 -8.62 4.94
C ASP A 35 2.51 -7.14 4.93
N SER A 36 3.34 -6.28 5.54
CA SER A 36 3.09 -4.83 5.66
C SER A 36 3.05 -4.09 4.31
N HIS A 37 3.65 -4.65 3.25
CA HIS A 37 3.69 -4.05 1.92
C HIS A 37 2.49 -4.44 1.03
N THR A 38 1.49 -5.11 1.57
CA THR A 38 0.30 -5.55 0.81
C THR A 38 -0.45 -4.39 0.15
N SER A 39 -0.43 -3.20 0.76
CA SER A 39 -1.05 -2.00 0.18
C SER A 39 -0.52 -1.62 -1.19
N THR A 40 0.66 -2.11 -1.61
CA THR A 40 1.22 -1.89 -2.95
C THR A 40 0.31 -2.43 -4.06
N HIS A 41 -0.51 -3.43 -3.80
CA HIS A 41 -1.51 -3.92 -4.76
C HIS A 41 -2.58 -2.86 -5.08
N GLY A 42 -2.70 -1.81 -4.27
CA GLY A 42 -3.54 -0.65 -4.56
C GLY A 42 -3.16 0.08 -5.86
N ALA A 43 -1.89 0.02 -6.27
CA ALA A 43 -1.43 0.56 -7.55
C ALA A 43 -2.11 -0.11 -8.77
N PHE A 44 -2.64 -1.31 -8.59
CA PHE A 44 -3.37 -2.08 -9.60
C PHE A 44 -4.89 -1.98 -9.41
N GLY A 45 -5.37 -1.04 -8.59
CA GLY A 45 -6.79 -0.83 -8.34
C GLY A 45 -7.43 -1.85 -7.39
N ALA A 46 -6.65 -2.58 -6.60
CA ALA A 46 -7.14 -3.47 -5.57
C ALA A 46 -7.29 -2.75 -4.22
N LEU A 47 -8.29 -3.13 -3.43
CA LEU A 47 -8.36 -2.76 -2.02
C LEU A 47 -7.48 -3.72 -1.21
N ALA A 48 -6.29 -3.27 -0.82
CA ALA A 48 -5.26 -4.15 -0.28
C ALA A 48 -4.78 -3.72 1.10
N HIS A 49 -4.71 -4.67 2.04
CA HIS A 49 -4.30 -4.43 3.42
C HIS A 49 -3.35 -5.50 3.93
N GLY A 50 -2.26 -5.06 4.59
CA GLY A 50 -1.47 -5.92 5.47
C GLY A 50 -2.25 -6.20 6.76
N ILE A 51 -2.29 -7.45 7.18
CA ILE A 51 -3.01 -7.90 8.37
C ILE A 51 -2.10 -8.70 9.29
N GLY A 52 -2.43 -8.75 10.58
CA GLY A 52 -1.70 -9.55 11.56
C GLY A 52 -1.94 -11.06 11.42
N THR A 53 -1.09 -11.88 12.04
CA THR A 53 -1.18 -13.35 11.97
C THR A 53 -2.51 -13.90 12.44
N SER A 54 -3.07 -13.37 13.52
CA SER A 54 -4.39 -13.79 14.02
C SER A 54 -5.53 -13.41 13.08
N GLU A 55 -5.38 -12.30 12.36
CA GLU A 55 -6.34 -11.90 11.32
C GLU A 55 -6.22 -12.79 10.08
N VAL A 56 -4.99 -13.24 9.72
CA VAL A 56 -4.78 -14.23 8.66
C VAL A 56 -5.52 -15.53 8.98
N GLU A 57 -5.38 -16.04 10.20
CA GLU A 57 -6.13 -17.22 10.66
C GLU A 57 -7.64 -17.02 10.51
N HIS A 58 -8.16 -15.87 10.96
CA HIS A 58 -9.58 -15.54 10.86
C HIS A 58 -10.05 -15.50 9.39
N VAL A 59 -9.28 -14.85 8.52
CA VAL A 59 -9.62 -14.76 7.10
C VAL A 59 -9.60 -16.12 6.41
N LEU A 60 -8.61 -16.97 6.72
CA LEU A 60 -8.55 -18.32 6.16
C LEU A 60 -9.75 -19.17 6.60
N ALA A 61 -10.20 -18.99 7.83
CA ALA A 61 -11.35 -19.74 8.39
C ALA A 61 -12.71 -19.22 7.89
N THR A 62 -12.86 -17.90 7.73
CA THR A 62 -14.18 -17.27 7.55
C THR A 62 -14.33 -16.49 6.24
N GLN A 63 -13.26 -16.24 5.52
CA GLN A 63 -13.20 -15.38 4.33
C GLN A 63 -13.70 -13.95 4.61
N THR A 64 -13.58 -13.50 5.86
CA THR A 64 -14.00 -12.17 6.29
C THR A 64 -12.89 -11.47 7.06
N LEU A 65 -12.84 -10.14 6.97
CA LEU A 65 -11.97 -9.29 7.77
C LEU A 65 -12.84 -8.26 8.49
N ARG A 66 -12.62 -8.13 9.79
CA ARG A 66 -13.28 -7.11 10.60
C ARG A 66 -12.43 -5.84 10.59
N ALA A 67 -12.90 -4.80 9.92
CA ALA A 67 -12.23 -3.52 9.86
C ALA A 67 -13.12 -2.40 10.42
N ARG A 68 -12.49 -1.40 11.08
CA ARG A 68 -13.16 -0.14 11.37
C ARG A 68 -13.20 0.71 10.10
N LYS A 69 -14.31 1.42 9.90
CA LYS A 69 -14.39 2.39 8.81
C LYS A 69 -13.32 3.46 9.01
N MET A 70 -12.40 3.55 8.08
CA MET A 70 -11.35 4.56 8.06
C MET A 70 -11.84 5.83 7.37
N SER A 71 -11.24 6.97 7.73
CA SER A 71 -11.44 8.22 6.99
C SER A 71 -10.70 8.14 5.65
N ASN A 72 -11.29 8.70 4.63
CA ASN A 72 -10.63 8.82 3.33
C ASN A 72 -9.60 9.95 3.39
N MET A 73 -8.43 9.69 2.82
CA MET A 73 -7.38 10.67 2.62
C MET A 73 -6.85 10.51 1.19
N ALA A 74 -6.72 11.62 0.49
CA ALA A 74 -6.05 11.65 -0.81
C ALA A 74 -4.71 12.37 -0.66
N VAL A 75 -3.67 11.80 -1.25
CA VAL A 75 -2.37 12.43 -1.43
C VAL A 75 -2.18 12.62 -2.92
N GLU A 76 -2.18 13.87 -3.35
CA GLU A 76 -1.98 14.23 -4.75
C GLU A 76 -0.53 14.65 -4.96
N VAL A 77 0.14 14.00 -5.91
CA VAL A 77 1.52 14.31 -6.30
C VAL A 77 1.48 14.84 -7.73
N SER A 78 1.96 16.08 -7.92
CA SER A 78 2.03 16.72 -9.22
C SER A 78 3.48 17.05 -9.60
N GLY A 79 3.75 17.15 -10.91
CA GLY A 79 5.07 17.44 -11.44
C GLY A 79 5.82 16.19 -11.92
N ARG A 80 7.14 16.30 -11.96
CA ARG A 80 8.06 15.21 -12.36
C ARG A 80 9.09 14.99 -11.28
N LEU A 81 9.42 13.72 -11.05
CA LEU A 81 10.53 13.39 -10.16
C LEU A 81 11.85 13.87 -10.78
N PRO A 82 12.72 14.54 -10.01
CA PRO A 82 14.06 14.88 -10.45
C PRO A 82 14.87 13.63 -10.79
N GLU A 83 15.95 13.82 -11.57
CA GLU A 83 16.89 12.74 -11.85
C GLU A 83 17.48 12.19 -10.55
N GLY A 84 17.54 10.87 -10.43
CA GLY A 84 18.02 10.17 -9.24
C GLY A 84 16.99 9.98 -8.12
N VAL A 85 15.80 10.58 -8.22
CA VAL A 85 14.71 10.39 -7.25
C VAL A 85 13.78 9.29 -7.75
N THR A 86 13.51 8.32 -6.89
CA THR A 86 12.66 7.17 -7.18
C THR A 86 11.27 7.30 -6.54
N ALA A 87 10.34 6.46 -6.96
CA ALA A 87 9.03 6.36 -6.31
C ALA A 87 9.12 5.99 -4.82
N LYS A 88 10.17 5.26 -4.43
CA LYS A 88 10.42 4.91 -3.03
C LYS A 88 10.80 6.15 -2.21
N ASP A 89 11.63 7.03 -2.74
CA ASP A 89 12.01 8.27 -2.07
C ASP A 89 10.78 9.15 -1.86
N LEU A 90 9.91 9.24 -2.86
CA LEU A 90 8.62 9.93 -2.76
C LEU A 90 7.74 9.33 -1.66
N ALA A 91 7.57 8.00 -1.63
CA ALA A 91 6.79 7.34 -0.61
C ALA A 91 7.33 7.59 0.80
N LEU A 92 8.66 7.49 0.97
CA LEU A 92 9.32 7.77 2.25
C LEU A 92 9.16 9.23 2.67
N HIS A 93 9.22 10.15 1.73
CA HIS A 93 9.00 11.58 1.98
C HIS A 93 7.57 11.84 2.45
N ILE A 94 6.57 11.28 1.77
CA ILE A 94 5.16 11.37 2.17
C ILE A 94 4.97 10.84 3.60
N ILE A 95 5.52 9.66 3.90
CA ILE A 95 5.45 9.08 5.26
C ILE A 95 6.12 10.00 6.28
N GLY A 96 7.24 10.60 5.94
CA GLY A 96 7.93 11.57 6.81
C GLY A 96 7.09 12.81 7.12
N LEU A 97 6.25 13.25 6.18
CA LEU A 97 5.36 14.41 6.35
C LEU A 97 4.10 14.08 7.16
N ILE A 98 3.46 12.96 6.87
CA ILE A 98 2.15 12.62 7.45
C ILE A 98 2.23 11.63 8.61
N GLY A 99 3.40 11.04 8.86
CA GLY A 99 3.60 9.98 9.84
C GLY A 99 3.13 8.60 9.37
N THR A 100 3.40 7.59 10.19
CA THR A 100 3.09 6.18 9.88
C THR A 100 1.65 5.78 10.19
N ALA A 101 0.88 6.64 10.88
CA ALA A 101 -0.51 6.41 11.25
C ALA A 101 -1.38 7.61 10.84
N PRO A 102 -1.57 7.86 9.55
CA PRO A 102 -2.42 8.94 9.07
C PRO A 102 -3.86 8.72 9.50
N GLY A 103 -4.45 9.72 10.17
CA GLY A 103 -5.84 9.68 10.65
C GLY A 103 -6.00 9.41 12.15
N GLN A 104 -4.94 9.33 12.92
CA GLN A 104 -5.02 9.41 14.38
C GLN A 104 -5.24 10.88 14.81
N PRO A 105 -6.18 11.15 15.74
CA PRO A 105 -6.55 12.53 16.11
C PRO A 105 -5.49 13.28 16.91
N GLU A 106 -4.38 12.67 17.28
CA GLU A 106 -3.38 13.25 18.15
C GLU A 106 -2.14 13.70 17.36
N GLY A 107 -2.13 14.95 16.98
CA GLY A 107 -0.91 15.69 16.74
C GLY A 107 -0.50 15.93 15.30
N GLY A 108 -1.28 16.65 14.55
CA GLY A 108 -0.80 17.28 13.34
C GLY A 108 -1.92 18.03 12.62
N ARG A 109 -1.86 19.36 12.62
CA ARG A 109 -2.56 20.14 11.62
C ARG A 109 -2.01 19.73 10.26
N LEU A 110 -2.70 18.82 9.60
CA LEU A 110 -2.54 18.63 8.17
C LEU A 110 -3.12 19.85 7.48
N GLY A 111 -2.26 20.73 6.98
CA GLY A 111 -2.59 21.58 5.86
C GLY A 111 -3.16 20.69 4.75
N SER A 112 -3.88 21.25 3.79
CA SER A 112 -4.38 20.42 2.68
C SER A 112 -3.21 19.62 2.10
N GLY A 113 -3.39 18.35 1.79
CA GLY A 113 -2.29 17.50 1.29
C GLY A 113 -1.58 18.09 0.08
N ARG A 114 -2.24 19.00 -0.64
CA ARG A 114 -1.68 19.79 -1.72
C ARG A 114 -0.57 20.73 -1.24
N ASP A 115 -0.80 21.50 -0.17
CA ASP A 115 0.17 22.48 0.34
C ASP A 115 1.45 21.83 0.84
N LEU A 116 1.33 20.63 1.44
CA LEU A 116 2.47 19.90 1.98
C LEU A 116 3.36 19.30 0.89
N LEU A 117 2.78 18.84 -0.20
CA LEU A 117 3.51 18.19 -1.29
C LEU A 117 4.09 19.20 -2.28
N GLU A 118 3.40 20.28 -2.58
CA GLU A 118 3.92 21.33 -3.45
C GLU A 118 5.14 22.03 -2.82
N ASP A 119 5.10 22.30 -1.53
CA ASP A 119 6.21 22.94 -0.83
C ASP A 119 7.44 22.05 -0.66
N ALA A 120 7.22 20.74 -0.46
CA ALA A 120 8.29 19.83 -0.10
C ALA A 120 8.99 19.17 -1.29
N LEU A 121 8.27 18.90 -2.37
CA LEU A 121 8.79 18.10 -3.50
C LEU A 121 9.16 18.94 -4.72
N PHE A 122 8.59 20.14 -4.90
CA PHE A 122 8.67 20.85 -6.17
C PHE A 122 9.06 22.33 -6.06
N ARG A 123 9.54 22.77 -4.91
CA ARG A 123 10.23 24.06 -4.86
C ARG A 123 11.49 23.98 -5.71
N ARG A 124 11.45 24.69 -6.83
CA ARG A 124 12.62 24.97 -7.65
C ARG A 124 13.53 25.97 -6.94
#